data_6144964d5f3815353ca91726195a843f
#
_entry.id   6144964d5f3815353ca91726195a843f
#
_cell.length_a   1.000
_cell.length_b   1.000
_cell.length_c   1.000
_cell.angle_alpha   90.00
_cell.angle_beta   90.00
_cell.angle_gamma   90.00
#
_symmetry.space_group_name_H-M   'P 1'
#
loop_
_entity.id
_entity.type
_entity.pdbx_description
1 polymer ?
#
loop_
_entity_poly.entity_id
_entity_poly.type
_entity_poly.pdbx_seq_one_letter_code
_entity_poly.pdbx_strand_id
1 'polypeptide(L)'
;IEREFPAGVGELRDGVSRREFLRFMGASLALAGLTGCGSPPAEKRLPYVEQPEMMVPGKPLRFATAMPHNGYGIGLLAESHEGRPTKIEGNPDHPASRGATNAFAQASVLEQYDPDRSGMVVHRGNGSEWGRFIEAANGQLADIRRSRGAGLCILSEAITSPSLLDLQRQIREQMPEASWYCYAP
;
A
#
# COMPACT_ATOMS: atom_id res chain seq x y z
N ILE A 1 -0.04 7.28 40.32
CA ILE A 1 0.43 6.00 39.74
C ILE A 1 -0.57 4.85 40.06
N GLU A 2 -1.18 4.82 41.26
CA GLU A 2 -2.15 3.78 41.65
C GLU A 2 -3.51 3.79 40.90
N ARG A 3 -3.77 4.83 40.13
CA ARG A 3 -5.04 4.95 39.36
C ARG A 3 -4.95 4.56 37.89
N GLU A 4 -3.75 4.29 37.38
CA GLU A 4 -3.50 4.00 35.96
C GLU A 4 -3.62 2.50 35.62
N PHE A 5 -3.58 1.64 36.63
CA PHE A 5 -3.67 0.20 36.44
C PHE A 5 -4.80 -0.38 37.29
N PRO A 6 -5.57 -1.36 36.77
CA PRO A 6 -6.60 -2.05 37.56
C PRO A 6 -5.99 -2.72 38.78
N ALA A 7 -6.76 -2.74 39.88
CA ALA A 7 -6.35 -3.41 41.13
C ALA A 7 -6.05 -4.89 40.84
N GLY A 8 -4.86 -5.36 41.17
CA GLY A 8 -4.42 -6.74 40.93
C GLY A 8 -3.28 -6.90 39.92
N VAL A 9 -2.94 -5.87 39.15
CA VAL A 9 -1.82 -5.94 38.18
C VAL A 9 -0.46 -6.10 38.87
N GLY A 10 -0.33 -5.70 40.13
CA GLY A 10 0.90 -5.87 40.91
C GLY A 10 0.98 -7.21 41.68
N GLU A 11 -0.08 -7.99 41.73
CA GLU A 11 -0.11 -9.28 42.41
C GLU A 11 0.11 -10.44 41.43
N LEU A 12 1.28 -10.51 40.81
CA LEU A 12 1.82 -11.79 40.32
C LEU A 12 2.19 -12.61 41.55
N ARG A 13 1.15 -13.09 42.26
CA ARG A 13 1.28 -14.13 43.27
C ARG A 13 1.55 -15.44 42.53
N ASP A 14 2.62 -16.04 42.89
CA ASP A 14 3.28 -17.27 42.53
C ASP A 14 4.44 -17.05 41.57
N GLY A 15 5.57 -16.86 42.17
CA GLY A 15 6.84 -16.82 41.48
C GLY A 15 7.02 -18.12 40.70
N VAL A 16 6.80 -18.04 39.39
CA VAL A 16 7.23 -19.10 38.49
C VAL A 16 8.70 -19.35 38.81
N SER A 17 9.02 -20.51 39.36
CA SER A 17 10.38 -20.85 39.71
C SER A 17 11.25 -20.81 38.43
N ARG A 18 12.55 -20.47 38.55
CA ARG A 18 13.47 -20.47 37.40
C ARG A 18 13.41 -21.78 36.62
N ARG A 19 13.14 -22.88 37.30
CA ARG A 19 13.03 -24.21 36.69
C ARG A 19 11.75 -24.35 35.87
N GLU A 20 10.64 -23.79 36.32
CA GLU A 20 9.35 -23.77 35.58
C GLU A 20 9.43 -22.84 34.41
N PHE A 21 10.01 -21.64 34.56
CA PHE A 21 10.25 -20.73 33.46
C PHE A 21 11.09 -21.37 32.35
N LEU A 22 12.19 -22.05 32.70
CA LEU A 22 13.04 -22.77 31.74
C LEU A 22 12.30 -23.94 31.07
N ARG A 23 11.41 -24.63 31.80
CA ARG A 23 10.54 -25.67 31.21
C ARG A 23 9.53 -25.08 30.22
N PHE A 24 8.88 -24.00 30.57
CA PHE A 24 7.94 -23.32 29.66
C PHE A 24 8.66 -22.75 28.43
N MET A 25 9.84 -22.16 28.62
CA MET A 25 10.64 -21.63 27.51
C MET A 25 11.16 -22.77 26.63
N GLY A 26 11.58 -23.90 27.20
CA GLY A 26 11.99 -25.08 26.44
C GLY A 26 10.82 -25.70 25.66
N ALA A 27 9.65 -25.79 26.27
CA ALA A 27 8.44 -26.30 25.62
C ALA A 27 7.97 -25.38 24.47
N SER A 28 8.02 -24.05 24.64
CA SER A 28 7.66 -23.09 23.58
C SER A 28 8.67 -23.08 22.44
N LEU A 29 9.95 -23.22 22.71
CA LEU A 29 10.99 -23.37 21.67
C LEU A 29 10.84 -24.69 20.90
N ALA A 30 10.50 -25.80 21.60
CA ALA A 30 10.24 -27.09 20.97
C ALA A 30 8.99 -27.01 20.05
N LEU A 31 7.91 -26.36 20.50
CA LEU A 31 6.71 -26.11 19.69
C LEU A 31 7.00 -25.22 18.49
N ALA A 32 7.74 -24.13 18.67
CA ALA A 32 8.15 -23.25 17.58
C ALA A 32 9.07 -23.98 16.56
N GLY A 33 9.94 -24.87 17.03
CA GLY A 33 10.79 -25.71 16.17
C GLY A 33 10.00 -26.72 15.35
N LEU A 34 8.94 -27.30 15.91
CA LEU A 34 8.07 -28.25 15.20
C LEU A 34 7.23 -27.61 14.10
N THR A 35 6.82 -26.34 14.28
CA THR A 35 6.08 -25.61 13.27
C THR A 35 6.95 -24.95 12.21
N GLY A 36 8.26 -24.75 12.50
CA GLY A 36 9.22 -24.13 11.60
C GLY A 36 9.68 -25.01 10.44
N CYS A 37 9.39 -26.31 10.44
CA CYS A 37 9.76 -27.24 9.38
C CYS A 37 8.72 -27.36 8.25
N GLY A 38 7.75 -26.45 8.14
CA GLY A 38 6.90 -26.35 6.95
C GLY A 38 7.78 -26.01 5.76
N SER A 39 7.91 -26.92 4.78
CA SER A 39 8.58 -26.59 3.52
C SER A 39 7.92 -25.34 2.94
N PRO A 40 8.68 -24.29 2.60
CA PRO A 40 8.10 -23.13 1.91
C PRO A 40 7.37 -23.63 0.68
N PRO A 41 6.23 -23.03 0.30
CA PRO A 41 5.50 -23.42 -0.90
C PRO A 41 6.47 -23.41 -2.06
N ALA A 42 6.41 -24.46 -2.89
CA ALA A 42 7.29 -24.62 -4.04
C ALA A 42 7.04 -23.46 -5.00
N GLU A 43 7.87 -22.43 -4.94
CA GLU A 43 7.84 -21.32 -5.90
C GLU A 43 8.24 -21.89 -7.28
N LYS A 44 7.36 -21.72 -8.24
CA LYS A 44 7.69 -22.04 -9.64
C LYS A 44 8.70 -20.99 -10.11
N ARG A 45 9.96 -21.36 -10.21
CA ARG A 45 10.98 -20.52 -10.83
C ARG A 45 10.83 -20.64 -12.35
N LEU A 46 10.29 -19.62 -12.97
CA LEU A 46 10.26 -19.51 -14.42
C LEU A 46 11.54 -18.78 -14.85
N PRO A 47 12.43 -19.43 -15.62
CA PRO A 47 13.60 -18.75 -16.14
C PRO A 47 13.17 -17.67 -17.13
N TYR A 48 13.95 -16.59 -17.21
CA TYR A 48 13.75 -15.58 -18.24
C TYR A 48 14.01 -16.22 -19.62
N VAL A 49 13.16 -15.92 -20.58
CA VAL A 49 13.42 -16.24 -22.00
C VAL A 49 14.62 -15.43 -22.48
N GLU A 50 14.67 -14.15 -22.05
CA GLU A 50 15.79 -13.23 -22.26
C GLU A 50 16.04 -12.47 -20.96
N GLN A 51 17.26 -12.60 -20.41
CA GLN A 51 17.59 -11.96 -19.16
C GLN A 51 17.85 -10.45 -19.40
N PRO A 52 17.18 -9.54 -18.67
CA PRO A 52 17.47 -8.12 -18.75
C PRO A 52 18.94 -7.82 -18.43
N GLU A 53 19.58 -6.97 -19.23
CA GLU A 53 21.03 -6.70 -19.17
C GLU A 53 21.53 -6.24 -17.78
N MET A 54 20.71 -5.49 -17.05
CA MET A 54 21.09 -4.94 -15.74
C MET A 54 20.74 -5.86 -14.57
N MET A 55 20.14 -7.01 -14.81
CA MET A 55 19.66 -7.89 -13.76
C MET A 55 20.69 -8.97 -13.47
N VAL A 56 21.26 -8.93 -12.28
CA VAL A 56 22.17 -9.96 -11.76
C VAL A 56 21.48 -10.66 -10.61
N PRO A 57 21.25 -11.99 -10.68
CA PRO A 57 20.65 -12.76 -9.60
C PRO A 57 21.35 -12.49 -8.25
N GLY A 58 20.55 -12.24 -7.20
CA GLY A 58 21.05 -11.92 -5.87
C GLY A 58 21.53 -10.48 -5.65
N LYS A 59 21.55 -9.64 -6.68
CA LYS A 59 21.82 -8.20 -6.55
C LYS A 59 20.54 -7.40 -6.78
N PRO A 60 20.05 -6.64 -5.78
CA PRO A 60 18.86 -5.83 -5.95
C PRO A 60 19.11 -4.63 -6.87
N LEU A 61 18.12 -4.30 -7.66
CA LEU A 61 18.02 -3.02 -8.37
C LEU A 61 17.14 -2.08 -7.54
N ARG A 62 17.48 -0.79 -7.55
CA ARG A 62 16.69 0.26 -6.87
C ARG A 62 16.10 1.19 -7.90
N PHE A 63 14.79 1.38 -7.80
CA PHE A 63 14.03 2.24 -8.70
C PHE A 63 13.50 3.43 -7.93
N ALA A 64 13.81 4.64 -8.40
CA ALA A 64 13.24 5.85 -7.85
C ALA A 64 11.75 5.95 -8.20
N THR A 65 10.94 6.17 -7.18
CA THR A 65 9.48 6.32 -7.30
C THR A 65 8.98 7.35 -6.29
N ALA A 66 7.68 7.60 -6.27
CA ALA A 66 7.05 8.44 -5.28
C ALA A 66 5.70 7.85 -4.86
N MET A 67 5.34 8.06 -3.59
CA MET A 67 4.02 7.73 -3.05
C MET A 67 3.32 9.02 -2.63
N PRO A 68 2.09 9.28 -3.08
CA PRO A 68 1.29 10.36 -2.54
C PRO A 68 0.84 10.01 -1.12
N HIS A 69 1.00 10.95 -0.21
CA HIS A 69 0.56 10.81 1.18
C HIS A 69 0.17 12.19 1.73
N ASN A 70 -1.04 12.33 2.21
CA ASN A 70 -1.59 13.59 2.72
C ASN A 70 -1.39 14.79 1.76
N GLY A 71 -1.58 14.56 0.46
CA GLY A 71 -1.44 15.57 -0.59
C GLY A 71 -0.01 15.84 -1.05
N TYR A 72 1.01 15.20 -0.47
CA TYR A 72 2.41 15.38 -0.84
C TYR A 72 3.00 14.10 -1.43
N GLY A 73 3.95 14.27 -2.36
CA GLY A 73 4.75 13.15 -2.87
C GLY A 73 5.94 12.87 -1.97
N ILE A 74 6.02 11.66 -1.41
CA ILE A 74 7.20 11.18 -0.69
C ILE A 74 8.09 10.48 -1.71
N GLY A 75 9.34 10.94 -1.87
CA GLY A 75 10.31 10.30 -2.75
C GLY A 75 10.85 9.00 -2.15
N LEU A 76 10.74 7.93 -2.90
CA LEU A 76 11.04 6.58 -2.44
C LEU A 76 12.01 5.88 -3.39
N LEU A 77 12.69 4.87 -2.86
CA LEU A 77 13.45 3.87 -3.60
C LEU A 77 12.79 2.51 -3.39
N ALA A 78 12.32 1.90 -4.46
CA ALA A 78 11.83 0.53 -4.45
C ALA A 78 13.00 -0.42 -4.76
N GLU A 79 13.36 -1.25 -3.80
CA GLU A 79 14.32 -2.32 -3.98
C GLU A 79 13.63 -3.52 -4.60
N SER A 80 14.18 -4.01 -5.70
CA SER A 80 13.61 -5.11 -6.50
C SER A 80 14.64 -6.21 -6.71
N HIS A 81 14.27 -7.42 -6.40
CA HIS A 81 15.02 -8.62 -6.73
C HIS A 81 14.35 -9.32 -7.90
N GLU A 82 15.05 -9.39 -9.04
CA GLU A 82 14.57 -10.08 -10.25
C GLU A 82 13.16 -9.64 -10.71
N GLY A 83 12.88 -8.33 -10.65
CA GLY A 83 11.59 -7.76 -11.00
C GLY A 83 10.53 -7.79 -9.90
N ARG A 84 10.86 -8.34 -8.72
CA ARG A 84 9.98 -8.41 -7.57
C ARG A 84 10.36 -7.35 -6.54
N PRO A 85 9.54 -6.32 -6.31
CA PRO A 85 9.76 -5.36 -5.24
C PRO A 85 9.69 -6.04 -3.88
N THR A 86 10.69 -5.80 -3.03
CA THR A 86 10.82 -6.45 -1.72
C THR A 86 10.90 -5.48 -0.57
N LYS A 87 11.35 -4.24 -0.85
CA LYS A 87 11.53 -3.22 0.19
C LYS A 87 11.32 -1.82 -0.39
N ILE A 88 10.79 -0.95 0.45
CA ILE A 88 10.67 0.49 0.16
C ILE A 88 11.54 1.25 1.15
N GLU A 89 12.34 2.17 0.64
CA GLU A 89 13.17 3.11 1.42
C GLU A 89 12.94 4.54 0.95
N GLY A 90 13.31 5.52 1.77
CA GLY A 90 13.28 6.91 1.37
C GLY A 90 14.38 7.22 0.36
N ASN A 91 14.08 8.04 -0.64
CA ASN A 91 15.06 8.49 -1.61
C ASN A 91 15.86 9.66 -1.04
N PRO A 92 17.17 9.52 -0.80
CA PRO A 92 18.02 10.61 -0.26
C PRO A 92 18.14 11.80 -1.20
N ASP A 93 18.00 11.58 -2.51
CA ASP A 93 18.10 12.63 -3.52
C ASP A 93 16.79 13.41 -3.70
N HIS A 94 15.71 12.99 -3.05
CA HIS A 94 14.44 13.72 -3.12
C HIS A 94 14.50 15.00 -2.27
N PRO A 95 14.26 16.19 -2.86
CA PRO A 95 14.55 17.47 -2.21
C PRO A 95 13.74 17.72 -0.94
N ALA A 96 12.50 17.21 -0.85
CA ALA A 96 11.64 17.43 0.29
C ALA A 96 11.85 16.38 1.41
N SER A 97 11.93 15.09 1.06
CA SER A 97 12.01 14.00 2.03
C SER A 97 13.44 13.65 2.45
N ARG A 98 14.45 13.89 1.59
CA ARG A 98 15.89 13.66 1.85
C ARG A 98 16.18 12.28 2.47
N GLY A 99 15.52 11.25 1.97
CA GLY A 99 15.65 9.90 2.49
C GLY A 99 14.72 9.58 3.67
N ALA A 100 13.94 10.53 4.17
CA ALA A 100 12.92 10.24 5.17
C ALA A 100 11.75 9.48 4.54
N THR A 101 11.18 8.55 5.30
CA THR A 101 10.01 7.78 4.93
C THR A 101 9.17 7.50 6.17
N ASN A 102 7.96 6.99 6.01
CA ASN A 102 7.06 6.65 7.10
C ASN A 102 6.62 5.18 7.02
N ALA A 103 5.92 4.71 8.04
CA ALA A 103 5.45 3.33 8.12
C ALA A 103 4.50 2.96 6.96
N PHE A 104 3.66 3.89 6.52
CA PHE A 104 2.72 3.65 5.42
C PHE A 104 3.48 3.43 4.10
N ALA A 105 4.45 4.28 3.80
CA ALA A 105 5.27 4.13 2.61
C ALA A 105 6.07 2.82 2.63
N GLN A 106 6.64 2.44 3.76
CA GLN A 106 7.38 1.17 3.87
C GLN A 106 6.45 -0.05 3.77
N ALA A 107 5.25 0.02 4.33
CA ALA A 107 4.27 -1.04 4.27
C ALA A 107 3.62 -1.20 2.88
N SER A 108 3.68 -0.18 2.01
CA SER A 108 3.02 -0.20 0.70
C SER A 108 3.47 -1.35 -0.20
N VAL A 109 4.66 -1.90 0.01
CA VAL A 109 5.11 -3.09 -0.71
C VAL A 109 4.22 -4.30 -0.44
N LEU A 110 3.61 -4.40 0.74
CA LEU A 110 2.74 -5.51 1.12
C LEU A 110 1.42 -5.49 0.33
N GLU A 111 0.91 -4.31 0.00
CA GLU A 111 -0.32 -4.16 -0.80
C GLU A 111 -0.18 -4.80 -2.19
N GLN A 112 1.04 -4.86 -2.73
CA GLN A 112 1.30 -5.47 -4.02
C GLN A 112 1.13 -6.99 -3.99
N TYR A 113 1.32 -7.60 -2.84
CA TYR A 113 1.23 -9.05 -2.61
C TYR A 113 -0.04 -9.45 -1.88
N ASP A 114 -0.90 -8.51 -1.58
CA ASP A 114 -2.17 -8.77 -0.92
C ASP A 114 -3.08 -9.60 -1.85
N PRO A 115 -3.52 -10.80 -1.41
CA PRO A 115 -4.42 -11.64 -2.20
C PRO A 115 -5.79 -10.99 -2.43
N ASP A 116 -6.20 -10.07 -1.57
CA ASP A 116 -7.50 -9.41 -1.65
C ASP A 116 -7.49 -8.15 -2.55
N ARG A 117 -6.33 -7.80 -3.12
CA ARG A 117 -6.25 -6.67 -4.06
C ARG A 117 -7.10 -6.92 -5.29
N SER A 118 -7.68 -5.87 -5.85
CA SER A 118 -8.45 -5.94 -7.10
C SER A 118 -7.60 -6.52 -8.23
N GLY A 119 -7.96 -7.71 -8.68
CA GLY A 119 -7.27 -8.40 -9.78
C GLY A 119 -7.94 -8.24 -11.14
N MET A 120 -9.20 -7.78 -11.16
CA MET A 120 -9.98 -7.64 -12.39
C MET A 120 -11.01 -6.51 -12.28
N VAL A 121 -11.51 -6.06 -13.42
CA VAL A 121 -12.66 -5.16 -13.46
C VAL A 121 -13.91 -5.94 -13.08
N VAL A 122 -14.72 -5.39 -12.18
CA VAL A 122 -15.97 -6.02 -11.73
C VAL A 122 -17.14 -5.08 -12.05
N HIS A 123 -18.19 -5.60 -12.64
CA HIS A 123 -19.44 -4.89 -12.89
C HIS A 123 -20.60 -5.65 -12.24
N ARG A 124 -21.24 -5.05 -11.24
CA ARG A 124 -22.38 -5.63 -10.49
C ARG A 124 -22.10 -7.04 -9.96
N GLY A 125 -20.91 -7.24 -9.40
CA GLY A 125 -20.48 -8.53 -8.84
C GLY A 125 -19.95 -9.55 -9.87
N ASN A 126 -19.99 -9.25 -11.16
CA ASN A 126 -19.48 -10.14 -12.21
C ASN A 126 -18.18 -9.59 -12.80
N GLY A 127 -17.26 -10.50 -13.16
CA GLY A 127 -16.03 -10.13 -13.87
C GLY A 127 -16.36 -9.42 -15.18
N SER A 128 -15.60 -8.37 -15.50
CA SER A 128 -15.78 -7.55 -16.69
C SER A 128 -14.44 -7.19 -17.31
N GLU A 129 -14.47 -6.47 -18.43
CA GLU A 129 -13.30 -6.01 -19.15
C GLU A 129 -13.13 -4.49 -19.03
N TRP A 130 -11.88 -4.04 -19.13
CA TRP A 130 -11.54 -2.63 -19.06
C TRP A 130 -12.23 -1.80 -20.14
N GLY A 131 -12.37 -2.35 -21.36
CA GLY A 131 -13.07 -1.68 -22.47
C GLY A 131 -14.52 -1.35 -22.14
N ARG A 132 -15.24 -2.29 -21.53
CA ARG A 132 -16.64 -2.07 -21.10
C ARG A 132 -16.76 -1.02 -20.00
N PHE A 133 -15.79 -1.00 -19.08
CA PHE A 133 -15.75 0.07 -18.07
C PHE A 133 -15.60 1.46 -18.71
N ILE A 134 -14.65 1.61 -19.65
CA ILE A 134 -14.42 2.88 -20.35
C ILE A 134 -15.65 3.30 -21.16
N GLU A 135 -16.30 2.38 -21.84
CA GLU A 135 -17.53 2.65 -22.59
C GLU A 135 -18.66 3.17 -21.68
N ALA A 136 -18.91 2.46 -20.58
CA ALA A 136 -19.91 2.86 -19.59
C ALA A 136 -19.59 4.21 -18.94
N ALA A 137 -18.33 4.45 -18.58
CA ALA A 137 -17.86 5.70 -18.00
C ALA A 137 -18.02 6.87 -19.00
N ASN A 138 -17.66 6.67 -20.26
CA ASN A 138 -17.82 7.69 -21.30
C ASN A 138 -19.29 8.02 -21.55
N GLY A 139 -20.18 7.03 -21.53
CA GLY A 139 -21.62 7.25 -21.64
C GLY A 139 -22.15 8.14 -20.51
N GLN A 140 -21.82 7.81 -19.27
CA GLN A 140 -22.23 8.61 -18.10
C GLN A 140 -21.62 10.03 -18.11
N LEU A 141 -20.34 10.14 -18.46
CA LEU A 141 -19.68 11.45 -18.56
C LEU A 141 -20.26 12.33 -19.67
N ALA A 142 -20.74 11.76 -20.76
CA ALA A 142 -21.42 12.52 -21.81
C ALA A 142 -22.72 13.17 -21.29
N ASP A 143 -23.48 12.47 -20.47
CA ASP A 143 -24.71 13.00 -19.85
C ASP A 143 -24.37 14.10 -18.83
N ILE A 144 -23.37 13.87 -17.99
CA ILE A 144 -22.89 14.85 -17.00
C ILE A 144 -22.38 16.13 -17.71
N ARG A 145 -21.68 16.00 -18.82
CA ARG A 145 -21.23 17.17 -19.61
C ARG A 145 -22.40 17.94 -20.21
N ARG A 146 -23.46 17.25 -20.70
CA ARG A 146 -24.66 17.92 -21.21
C ARG A 146 -25.37 18.72 -20.13
N SER A 147 -25.36 18.25 -18.87
CA SER A 147 -25.90 18.98 -17.73
C SER A 147 -24.86 19.92 -17.08
N ARG A 148 -23.77 20.26 -17.77
CA ARG A 148 -22.71 21.15 -17.27
C ARG A 148 -22.10 20.70 -15.90
N GLY A 149 -22.16 19.42 -15.58
CA GLY A 149 -21.69 18.88 -14.35
C GLY A 149 -22.71 18.83 -13.21
N ALA A 150 -23.96 19.16 -13.45
CA ALA A 150 -24.99 19.08 -12.42
C ALA A 150 -25.09 17.64 -11.86
N GLY A 151 -24.99 17.51 -10.53
CA GLY A 151 -25.00 16.24 -9.83
C GLY A 151 -23.64 15.52 -9.79
N LEU A 152 -22.60 16.03 -10.44
CA LEU A 152 -21.23 15.50 -10.28
C LEU A 152 -20.61 16.03 -8.99
N CYS A 153 -20.26 15.11 -8.10
CA CYS A 153 -19.51 15.42 -6.89
C CYS A 153 -18.15 14.68 -6.92
N ILE A 154 -17.09 15.44 -6.76
CA ILE A 154 -15.72 14.90 -6.69
C ILE A 154 -15.22 15.08 -5.25
N LEU A 155 -14.75 14.02 -4.64
CA LEU A 155 -14.13 14.02 -3.32
C LEU A 155 -12.66 13.64 -3.47
N SER A 156 -11.77 14.46 -2.94
CA SER A 156 -10.33 14.21 -2.98
C SER A 156 -9.67 14.60 -1.66
N GLU A 157 -8.47 14.07 -1.43
CA GLU A 157 -7.56 14.66 -0.45
C GLU A 157 -7.10 16.06 -0.91
N ALA A 158 -6.34 16.75 -0.05
CA ALA A 158 -5.69 18.00 -0.42
C ALA A 158 -4.79 17.80 -1.66
N ILE A 159 -4.98 18.64 -2.66
CA ILE A 159 -4.24 18.55 -3.93
C ILE A 159 -3.11 19.56 -3.90
N THR A 160 -1.87 19.08 -4.01
CA THR A 160 -0.67 19.92 -4.14
C THR A 160 0.01 19.74 -5.51
N SER A 161 -0.36 18.70 -6.27
CA SER A 161 0.18 18.44 -7.60
C SER A 161 -0.27 19.51 -8.60
N PRO A 162 0.65 20.22 -9.28
CA PRO A 162 0.29 21.21 -10.30
C PRO A 162 -0.57 20.63 -11.43
N SER A 163 -0.29 19.39 -11.84
CA SER A 163 -1.06 18.71 -12.89
C SER A 163 -2.50 18.42 -12.46
N LEU A 164 -2.70 18.00 -11.21
CA LEU A 164 -4.05 17.76 -10.67
C LEU A 164 -4.81 19.07 -10.46
N LEU A 165 -4.14 20.16 -10.05
CA LEU A 165 -4.73 21.47 -9.94
C LEU A 165 -5.17 22.01 -11.31
N ASP A 166 -4.38 21.76 -12.35
CA ASP A 166 -4.76 22.14 -13.72
C ASP A 166 -5.97 21.33 -14.22
N LEU A 167 -5.99 20.01 -13.97
CA LEU A 167 -7.15 19.18 -14.28
C LEU A 167 -8.40 19.63 -13.52
N GLN A 168 -8.28 20.00 -12.26
CA GLN A 168 -9.37 20.54 -11.45
C GLN A 168 -9.92 21.83 -12.07
N ARG A 169 -9.03 22.73 -12.51
CA ARG A 169 -9.41 23.96 -13.21
C ARG A 169 -10.17 23.65 -14.51
N GLN A 170 -9.66 22.75 -15.35
CA GLN A 170 -10.29 22.34 -16.59
C GLN A 170 -11.69 21.72 -16.36
N ILE A 171 -11.84 20.90 -15.32
CA ILE A 171 -13.13 20.31 -14.95
C ILE A 171 -14.11 21.40 -14.57
N ARG A 172 -13.72 22.37 -13.74
CA ARG A 172 -14.57 23.50 -13.34
C ARG A 172 -14.98 24.41 -14.51
N GLU A 173 -14.09 24.59 -15.48
CA GLU A 173 -14.38 25.35 -16.69
C GLU A 173 -15.39 24.64 -17.61
N GLN A 174 -15.24 23.32 -17.77
CA GLN A 174 -16.12 22.53 -18.64
C GLN A 174 -17.43 22.13 -17.95
N MET A 175 -17.41 21.98 -16.64
CA MET A 175 -18.51 21.50 -15.81
C MET A 175 -18.70 22.43 -14.58
N PRO A 176 -19.15 23.66 -14.77
CA PRO A 176 -19.20 24.66 -13.69
C PRO A 176 -20.22 24.34 -12.58
N GLU A 177 -21.17 23.43 -12.82
CA GLU A 177 -22.14 22.98 -11.82
C GLU A 177 -21.66 21.76 -11.03
N ALA A 178 -20.46 21.24 -11.32
CA ALA A 178 -19.85 20.18 -10.55
C ALA A 178 -19.33 20.70 -9.20
N SER A 179 -19.50 19.90 -8.16
CA SER A 179 -19.02 20.20 -6.82
C SER A 179 -17.72 19.44 -6.53
N TRP A 180 -16.74 20.13 -5.94
CA TRP A 180 -15.49 19.53 -5.54
C TRP A 180 -15.25 19.73 -4.05
N TYR A 181 -15.11 18.63 -3.33
CA TYR A 181 -14.88 18.59 -1.89
C TYR A 181 -13.49 18.05 -1.59
N CYS A 182 -12.83 18.64 -0.61
CA CYS A 182 -11.57 18.13 -0.09
C CYS A 182 -11.76 17.66 1.36
N TYR A 183 -11.15 16.56 1.72
CA TYR A 183 -11.07 16.10 3.09
C TYR A 183 -9.61 16.03 3.54
N ALA A 184 -9.37 16.22 4.84
CA ALA A 184 -8.10 15.98 5.49
C ALA A 184 -8.33 14.85 6.50
N PRO A 185 -7.68 13.68 6.32
CA PRO A 185 -7.79 12.57 7.24
C PRO A 185 -7.11 12.85 8.59
#